data_ddf1ce2dba8e10c8c06bdffc6c482d82
#
_entry.id   ddf1ce2dba8e10c8c06bdffc6c482d82
#
_cell.length_a   1.000
_cell.length_b   1.000
_cell.length_c   1.000
_cell.angle_alpha   90.00
_cell.angle_beta   90.00
_cell.angle_gamma   90.00
#
_symmetry.space_group_name_H-M   'P 1'
#
loop_
_entity.id
_entity.type
_entity.pdbx_description
1 polymer ?
#
loop_
_entity_poly.entity_id
_entity_poly.type
_entity_poly.pdbx_seq_one_letter_code
_entity_poly.pdbx_strand_id
1 'polypeptide(L)'
;KTPNIDRLAKEGTDFHRFTVASGVCSPSRTAVMTGHFPARYNIDGHFAWVPSNQRRNMPDWLDTNAPLLPKFLKKAGYSTAHYGKWHLANDMIPDAPFLTAYGYDDYGSYNCSGPQMFVHDDVKSAIPFMKKSKESGKPFFINLWIHEPHTPFHVDPKLQKLFPDLPEADNIYAATLYHADLRIGQLLDALDEMKISDNTLVIFSSDNGPARGSPNSPIALSYDSATGPG
;
A
#
# COMPACT_ATOMS: atom_id res chain seq x y z
N LYS A 1 -15.76 7.75 9.27
CA LYS A 1 -15.34 7.15 10.55
C LYS A 1 -14.38 6.02 10.25
N THR A 2 -13.29 5.97 11.01
CA THR A 2 -12.19 5.01 10.84
C THR A 2 -11.79 4.38 12.18
N PRO A 3 -12.72 3.63 12.82
CA PRO A 3 -12.52 3.17 14.20
C PRO A 3 -11.30 2.27 14.40
N ASN A 4 -10.88 1.53 13.40
CA ASN A 4 -9.72 0.63 13.49
C ASN A 4 -8.39 1.38 13.31
N ILE A 5 -8.34 2.37 12.41
CA ILE A 5 -7.21 3.28 12.28
C ILE A 5 -7.10 4.16 13.54
N ASP A 6 -8.24 4.65 14.06
CA ASP A 6 -8.30 5.41 15.30
C ASP A 6 -7.81 4.57 16.50
N ARG A 7 -8.14 3.26 16.53
CA ARG A 7 -7.61 2.30 17.50
C ARG A 7 -6.09 2.23 17.41
N LEU A 8 -5.53 2.06 16.22
CA LEU A 8 -4.09 1.96 16.02
C LEU A 8 -3.35 3.24 16.46
N ALA A 9 -3.92 4.42 16.18
CA ALA A 9 -3.38 5.69 16.65
C ALA A 9 -3.43 5.83 18.17
N LYS A 10 -4.52 5.36 18.80
CA LYS A 10 -4.70 5.42 20.25
C LYS A 10 -3.79 4.46 21.01
N GLU A 11 -3.55 3.26 20.47
CA GLU A 11 -2.72 2.22 21.10
C GLU A 11 -1.23 2.41 20.79
N GLY A 12 -0.88 3.22 19.79
CA GLY A 12 0.48 3.43 19.31
C GLY A 12 1.00 4.85 19.47
N THR A 13 1.90 5.22 18.58
CA THR A 13 2.44 6.58 18.48
C THR A 13 1.95 7.24 17.20
N ASP A 14 1.28 8.36 17.31
CA ASP A 14 0.83 9.17 16.19
C ASP A 14 1.88 10.27 15.89
N PHE A 15 2.40 10.25 14.66
CA PHE A 15 3.40 11.20 14.19
C PHE A 15 2.76 12.37 13.45
N HIS A 16 2.42 13.45 14.17
CA HIS A 16 1.74 14.61 13.60
C HIS A 16 2.50 15.38 12.49
N ARG A 17 3.78 15.16 12.34
CA ARG A 17 4.65 15.81 11.35
C ARG A 17 5.46 14.80 10.53
N PHE A 18 4.82 13.71 10.16
CA PHE A 18 5.42 12.73 9.26
C PHE A 18 5.10 13.10 7.81
N THR A 19 6.13 13.25 7.00
CA THR A 19 6.00 13.52 5.56
C THR A 19 6.54 12.37 4.75
N VAL A 20 5.79 11.97 3.72
CA VAL A 20 6.25 10.97 2.75
C VAL A 20 7.25 11.59 1.76
N ALA A 21 8.06 10.76 1.12
CA ALA A 21 9.16 11.23 0.27
C ALA A 21 8.71 11.91 -1.03
N SER A 22 7.49 11.68 -1.47
CA SER A 22 6.95 12.24 -2.71
C SER A 22 5.42 12.27 -2.69
N GLY A 23 4.82 13.17 -3.46
CA GLY A 23 3.38 13.21 -3.72
C GLY A 23 2.89 12.15 -4.73
N VAL A 24 3.73 11.18 -5.11
CA VAL A 24 3.44 10.16 -6.12
C VAL A 24 3.84 8.76 -5.63
N CYS A 25 3.07 7.74 -6.01
CA CYS A 25 3.19 6.36 -5.52
C CYS A 25 4.61 5.77 -5.63
N SER A 26 5.16 5.63 -6.84
CA SER A 26 6.41 4.88 -7.05
C SER A 26 7.62 5.52 -6.37
N PRO A 27 7.83 6.84 -6.39
CA PRO A 27 8.91 7.46 -5.62
C PRO A 27 8.78 7.22 -4.11
N SER A 28 7.60 7.40 -3.52
CA SER A 28 7.40 7.15 -2.08
C SER A 28 7.63 5.69 -1.72
N ARG A 29 7.14 4.76 -2.53
CA ARG A 29 7.37 3.31 -2.34
C ARG A 29 8.85 2.94 -2.49
N THR A 30 9.57 3.58 -3.43
CA THR A 30 11.03 3.45 -3.55
C THR A 30 11.73 3.86 -2.27
N ALA A 31 11.36 4.99 -1.69
CA ALA A 31 11.95 5.46 -0.43
C ALA A 31 11.69 4.49 0.73
N VAL A 32 10.46 3.98 0.86
CA VAL A 32 10.12 2.97 1.89
C VAL A 32 10.93 1.69 1.72
N MET A 33 11.09 1.22 0.49
CA MET A 33 11.80 -0.03 0.20
C MET A 33 13.31 0.06 0.42
N THR A 34 13.90 1.22 0.12
CA THR A 34 15.35 1.38 0.03
C THR A 34 15.96 2.20 1.17
N GLY A 35 15.16 3.00 1.88
CA GLY A 35 15.65 4.00 2.82
C GLY A 35 16.37 5.18 2.16
N HIS A 36 16.31 5.30 0.82
CA HIS A 36 16.97 6.35 0.06
C HIS A 36 15.98 7.29 -0.60
N PHE A 37 16.40 8.51 -0.88
CA PHE A 37 15.64 9.41 -1.75
C PHE A 37 15.46 8.80 -3.15
N PRO A 38 14.25 8.81 -3.71
CA PRO A 38 13.95 8.15 -4.99
C PRO A 38 14.71 8.75 -6.18
N ALA A 39 15.11 10.02 -6.11
CA ALA A 39 15.96 10.66 -7.11
C ALA A 39 17.31 9.94 -7.31
N ARG A 40 17.79 9.19 -6.32
CA ARG A 40 19.01 8.37 -6.45
C ARG A 40 18.86 7.26 -7.51
N TYR A 41 17.64 6.89 -7.80
CA TYR A 41 17.27 5.85 -8.77
C TYR A 41 16.62 6.44 -10.04
N ASN A 42 16.62 7.76 -10.20
CA ASN A 42 15.89 8.48 -11.25
C ASN A 42 14.38 8.14 -11.27
N ILE A 43 13.78 7.88 -10.10
CA ILE A 43 12.37 7.59 -9.94
C ILE A 43 11.69 8.83 -9.37
N ASP A 44 11.24 9.72 -10.23
CA ASP A 44 10.60 10.99 -9.89
C ASP A 44 9.08 11.01 -10.17
N GLY A 45 8.55 9.96 -10.81
CA GLY A 45 7.15 9.78 -11.14
C GLY A 45 6.71 8.33 -11.00
N HIS A 46 5.42 8.05 -11.23
CA HIS A 46 4.90 6.69 -11.23
C HIS A 46 5.41 5.90 -12.43
N PHE A 47 5.70 4.62 -12.24
CA PHE A 47 6.00 3.72 -13.34
C PHE A 47 4.80 3.58 -14.28
N ALA A 48 5.07 3.64 -15.56
CA ALA A 48 4.11 3.50 -16.63
C ALA A 48 4.66 2.55 -17.71
N TRP A 49 4.10 2.55 -18.90
CA TRP A 49 4.64 1.80 -20.03
C TRP A 49 6.00 2.35 -20.47
N VAL A 50 6.84 1.48 -21.07
CA VAL A 50 8.25 1.77 -21.39
C VAL A 50 8.49 3.12 -22.09
N PRO A 51 7.81 3.48 -23.21
CA PRO A 51 8.03 4.79 -23.84
C PRO A 51 7.71 6.00 -22.94
N SER A 52 6.81 5.85 -21.98
CA SER A 52 6.49 6.93 -21.04
C SER A 52 7.59 7.10 -19.99
N ASN A 53 8.14 6.00 -19.50
CA ASN A 53 9.27 6.02 -18.57
C ASN A 53 10.51 6.64 -19.25
N GLN A 54 10.81 6.21 -20.47
CA GLN A 54 11.94 6.73 -21.26
C GLN A 54 11.86 8.24 -21.50
N ARG A 55 10.67 8.78 -21.86
CA ARG A 55 10.49 10.24 -22.03
C ARG A 55 10.78 11.04 -20.76
N ARG A 56 10.62 10.40 -19.59
CA ARG A 56 10.88 11.01 -18.28
C ARG A 56 12.27 10.69 -17.75
N ASN A 57 13.11 10.01 -18.54
CA ASN A 57 14.42 9.52 -18.11
C ASN A 57 14.35 8.64 -16.85
N MET A 58 13.25 7.91 -16.69
CA MET A 58 13.04 6.97 -15.60
C MET A 58 13.42 5.54 -16.03
N PRO A 59 13.90 4.70 -15.12
CA PRO A 59 13.99 3.26 -15.36
C PRO A 59 12.59 2.66 -15.53
N ASP A 60 12.52 1.40 -16.01
CA ASP A 60 11.25 0.69 -16.15
C ASP A 60 10.81 -0.03 -14.86
N TRP A 61 11.72 -0.22 -13.91
CA TRP A 61 11.47 -0.76 -12.56
C TRP A 61 12.54 -0.30 -11.58
N LEU A 62 12.26 -0.45 -10.29
CA LEU A 62 13.27 -0.27 -9.23
C LEU A 62 14.37 -1.32 -9.39
N ASP A 63 15.63 -0.88 -9.36
CA ASP A 63 16.77 -1.81 -9.42
C ASP A 63 16.70 -2.85 -8.29
N THR A 64 16.69 -4.12 -8.68
CA THR A 64 16.68 -5.24 -7.73
C THR A 64 17.97 -5.33 -6.89
N ASN A 65 19.06 -4.68 -7.30
CA ASN A 65 20.30 -4.61 -6.53
C ASN A 65 20.33 -3.47 -5.49
N ALA A 66 19.30 -2.62 -5.47
CA ALA A 66 19.18 -1.61 -4.43
C ALA A 66 19.17 -2.24 -3.02
N PRO A 67 19.54 -1.49 -1.97
CA PRO A 67 19.41 -1.94 -0.60
C PRO A 67 17.92 -2.05 -0.23
N LEU A 68 17.37 -3.24 -0.26
CA LEU A 68 15.95 -3.50 -0.11
C LEU A 68 15.64 -4.08 1.27
N LEU A 69 14.72 -3.44 1.99
CA LEU A 69 14.32 -3.86 3.35
C LEU A 69 13.96 -5.35 3.44
N PRO A 70 13.13 -5.92 2.54
CA PRO A 70 12.80 -7.35 2.62
C PRO A 70 14.03 -8.26 2.44
N LYS A 71 15.03 -7.87 1.64
CA LYS A 71 16.28 -8.65 1.53
C LYS A 71 17.08 -8.67 2.82
N PHE A 72 17.15 -7.56 3.55
CA PHE A 72 17.81 -7.51 4.84
C PHE A 72 17.08 -8.35 5.89
N LEU A 73 15.76 -8.24 5.95
CA LEU A 73 14.96 -9.01 6.89
C LEU A 73 14.98 -10.50 6.57
N LYS A 74 14.94 -10.89 5.30
CA LYS A 74 15.10 -12.28 4.88
C LYS A 74 16.45 -12.86 5.32
N LYS A 75 17.55 -12.11 5.18
CA LYS A 75 18.87 -12.49 5.71
C LYS A 75 18.89 -12.65 7.23
N ALA A 76 18.04 -11.89 7.93
CA ALA A 76 17.85 -12.00 9.37
C ALA A 76 16.89 -13.12 9.79
N GLY A 77 16.43 -13.97 8.86
CA GLY A 77 15.58 -15.13 9.15
C GLY A 77 14.08 -14.88 9.10
N TYR A 78 13.64 -13.70 8.69
CA TYR A 78 12.22 -13.40 8.51
C TYR A 78 11.65 -14.10 7.29
N SER A 79 10.40 -14.58 7.41
CA SER A 79 9.54 -14.84 6.25
C SER A 79 9.04 -13.51 5.70
N THR A 80 9.07 -13.32 4.39
CA THR A 80 8.82 -12.01 3.78
C THR A 80 7.69 -12.10 2.75
N ALA A 81 6.72 -11.18 2.82
CA ALA A 81 5.61 -11.14 1.85
C ALA A 81 5.24 -9.72 1.42
N HIS A 82 4.63 -9.63 0.24
CA HIS A 82 4.02 -8.41 -0.28
C HIS A 82 2.61 -8.69 -0.80
N TYR A 83 1.64 -7.93 -0.33
CA TYR A 83 0.26 -8.03 -0.81
C TYR A 83 -0.31 -6.66 -1.15
N GLY A 84 -1.09 -6.59 -2.23
CA GLY A 84 -1.69 -5.37 -2.71
C GLY A 84 -0.89 -4.67 -3.82
N LYS A 85 -0.93 -3.35 -3.87
CA LYS A 85 -0.32 -2.56 -4.95
C LYS A 85 1.21 -2.57 -4.87
N TRP A 86 1.87 -3.07 -5.94
CA TRP A 86 3.34 -2.99 -6.03
C TRP A 86 3.83 -1.63 -6.52
N HIS A 87 3.62 -1.33 -7.76
CA HIS A 87 3.95 -0.06 -8.45
C HIS A 87 5.41 0.40 -8.32
N LEU A 88 6.35 -0.54 -8.17
CA LEU A 88 7.79 -0.36 -8.36
C LEU A 88 8.29 -1.01 -9.65
N ALA A 89 7.36 -1.35 -10.49
CA ALA A 89 7.33 -1.68 -11.89
C ALA A 89 5.90 -1.39 -12.38
N ASN A 90 5.55 -1.90 -13.57
CA ASN A 90 4.17 -1.88 -14.05
C ASN A 90 3.91 -3.17 -14.84
N ASP A 91 2.69 -3.68 -14.81
CA ASP A 91 2.25 -4.85 -15.55
C ASP A 91 2.32 -4.67 -17.08
N MET A 92 2.40 -3.44 -17.56
CA MET A 92 2.66 -3.10 -18.96
C MET A 92 4.14 -3.22 -19.37
N ILE A 93 5.03 -3.67 -18.49
CA ILE A 93 6.47 -3.83 -18.76
C ILE A 93 6.78 -5.32 -18.86
N PRO A 94 7.05 -5.84 -20.07
CA PRO A 94 7.14 -7.28 -20.32
C PRO A 94 8.20 -8.02 -19.49
N ASP A 95 9.34 -7.36 -19.27
CA ASP A 95 10.52 -7.97 -18.63
C ASP A 95 10.71 -7.52 -17.19
N ALA A 96 9.67 -6.93 -16.55
CA ALA A 96 9.76 -6.49 -15.16
C ALA A 96 10.08 -7.67 -14.24
N PRO A 97 11.01 -7.53 -13.28
CA PRO A 97 11.36 -8.58 -12.35
C PRO A 97 10.17 -9.00 -11.47
N PHE A 98 10.09 -10.30 -11.17
CA PHE A 98 9.15 -10.81 -10.15
C PHE A 98 9.52 -10.30 -8.75
N LEU A 99 8.53 -10.24 -7.85
CA LEU A 99 8.76 -9.75 -6.50
C LEU A 99 9.76 -10.59 -5.70
N THR A 100 9.97 -11.84 -6.08
CA THR A 100 11.01 -12.69 -5.49
C THR A 100 12.42 -12.11 -5.67
N ALA A 101 12.66 -11.39 -6.77
CA ALA A 101 13.93 -10.68 -6.99
C ALA A 101 14.17 -9.52 -6.02
N TYR A 102 13.11 -9.00 -5.42
CA TYR A 102 13.15 -7.94 -4.40
C TYR A 102 13.24 -8.48 -2.97
N GLY A 103 13.27 -9.81 -2.80
CA GLY A 103 13.49 -10.47 -1.51
C GLY A 103 12.23 -10.99 -0.83
N TYR A 104 11.11 -11.08 -1.53
CA TYR A 104 9.89 -11.67 -0.99
C TYR A 104 9.83 -13.18 -1.22
N ASP A 105 9.35 -13.91 -0.21
CA ASP A 105 9.11 -15.36 -0.28
C ASP A 105 7.74 -15.68 -0.88
N ASP A 106 6.76 -14.80 -0.62
CA ASP A 106 5.39 -14.92 -1.09
C ASP A 106 4.86 -13.55 -1.53
N TYR A 107 3.94 -13.54 -2.49
CA TYR A 107 3.27 -12.32 -2.90
C TYR A 107 1.97 -12.60 -3.64
N GLY A 108 1.03 -11.66 -3.49
CA GLY A 108 -0.15 -11.50 -4.31
C GLY A 108 -0.34 -10.01 -4.54
N SER A 109 0.02 -9.54 -5.74
CA SER A 109 0.15 -8.11 -5.99
C SER A 109 -0.37 -7.74 -7.36
N TYR A 110 -0.66 -6.48 -7.59
CA TYR A 110 -0.98 -5.93 -8.89
C TYR A 110 -0.02 -4.79 -9.24
N ASN A 111 0.00 -4.35 -10.49
CA ASN A 111 1.03 -3.49 -11.08
C ASN A 111 2.44 -4.10 -10.95
N CYS A 112 2.58 -5.38 -11.21
CA CYS A 112 3.82 -6.13 -11.13
C CYS A 112 3.85 -7.27 -12.15
N SER A 113 5.00 -7.89 -12.33
CA SER A 113 5.11 -9.17 -13.05
C SER A 113 4.76 -10.35 -12.15
N GLY A 114 4.18 -11.39 -12.73
CA GLY A 114 3.83 -12.62 -12.03
C GLY A 114 2.37 -12.69 -11.59
N PRO A 115 2.05 -13.52 -10.60
CA PRO A 115 0.68 -13.71 -10.16
C PRO A 115 0.04 -12.40 -9.68
N GLN A 116 -1.09 -12.05 -10.30
CA GLN A 116 -1.88 -10.89 -9.93
C GLN A 116 -3.01 -11.30 -9.01
N MET A 117 -3.32 -10.47 -8.01
CA MET A 117 -4.46 -10.68 -7.13
C MET A 117 -5.60 -9.72 -7.45
N PHE A 118 -6.81 -10.09 -7.05
CA PHE A 118 -7.91 -9.12 -7.01
C PHE A 118 -7.63 -8.03 -5.96
N VAL A 119 -8.14 -6.83 -6.25
CA VAL A 119 -7.93 -5.62 -5.42
C VAL A 119 -8.40 -5.91 -4.00
N HIS A 120 -8.87 -6.52 -3.34
CA HIS A 120 -9.25 -6.70 -1.93
C HIS A 120 -8.84 -8.05 -1.35
N ASP A 121 -7.91 -8.75 -2.03
CA ASP A 121 -7.43 -10.04 -1.54
C ASP A 121 -6.16 -9.94 -0.66
N ASP A 122 -5.64 -8.73 -0.48
CA ASP A 122 -4.42 -8.46 0.26
C ASP A 122 -4.49 -8.92 1.74
N VAL A 123 -5.52 -8.52 2.48
CA VAL A 123 -5.71 -8.97 3.89
C VAL A 123 -6.01 -10.47 3.95
N LYS A 124 -6.80 -10.98 3.00
CA LYS A 124 -7.08 -12.43 2.89
C LYS A 124 -5.81 -13.25 2.65
N SER A 125 -4.82 -12.70 1.99
CA SER A 125 -3.52 -13.34 1.75
C SER A 125 -2.57 -13.15 2.93
N ALA A 126 -2.57 -11.98 3.56
CA ALA A 126 -1.69 -11.65 4.68
C ALA A 126 -1.95 -12.53 5.91
N ILE A 127 -3.20 -12.72 6.28
CA ILE A 127 -3.56 -13.48 7.49
C ILE A 127 -3.08 -14.95 7.44
N PRO A 128 -3.30 -15.72 6.36
CA PRO A 128 -2.73 -17.06 6.24
C PRO A 128 -1.20 -17.10 6.29
N PHE A 129 -0.55 -16.10 5.67
CA PHE A 129 0.91 -16.00 5.71
C PHE A 129 1.44 -15.77 7.13
N MET A 130 0.80 -14.87 7.91
CA MET A 130 1.14 -14.69 9.33
C MET A 130 0.98 -15.96 10.14
N LYS A 131 -0.14 -16.68 9.96
CA LYS A 131 -0.41 -17.97 10.64
C LYS A 131 0.67 -19.00 10.34
N LYS A 132 0.99 -19.19 9.06
CA LYS A 132 2.04 -20.12 8.60
C LYS A 132 3.42 -19.75 9.16
N SER A 133 3.75 -18.45 9.20
CA SER A 133 5.03 -17.99 9.76
C SER A 133 5.11 -18.27 11.25
N LYS A 134 4.06 -17.97 12.00
CA LYS A 134 3.96 -18.29 13.42
C LYS A 134 4.09 -19.79 13.69
N GLU A 135 3.37 -20.65 12.96
CA GLU A 135 3.42 -22.10 13.09
C GLU A 135 4.82 -22.67 12.82
N SER A 136 5.56 -22.05 11.91
CA SER A 136 6.95 -22.42 11.61
C SER A 136 7.98 -21.79 12.55
N GLY A 137 7.55 -21.02 13.55
CA GLY A 137 8.43 -20.36 14.52
C GLY A 137 9.31 -19.28 13.91
N LYS A 138 8.94 -18.71 12.74
CA LYS A 138 9.71 -17.65 12.07
C LYS A 138 9.06 -16.29 12.29
N PRO A 139 9.84 -15.24 12.54
CA PRO A 139 9.33 -13.88 12.42
C PRO A 139 8.89 -13.60 10.98
N PHE A 140 7.97 -12.66 10.79
CA PHE A 140 7.50 -12.29 9.47
C PHE A 140 7.61 -10.79 9.23
N PHE A 141 7.70 -10.44 7.95
CA PHE A 141 7.60 -9.08 7.45
C PHE A 141 6.61 -9.05 6.28
N ILE A 142 5.65 -8.16 6.34
CA ILE A 142 4.65 -7.99 5.29
C ILE A 142 4.56 -6.53 4.90
N ASN A 143 4.76 -6.22 3.63
CA ASN A 143 4.26 -5.00 3.03
C ASN A 143 2.82 -5.23 2.56
N LEU A 144 1.87 -4.72 3.32
CA LEU A 144 0.45 -4.76 2.98
C LEU A 144 0.04 -3.40 2.42
N TRP A 145 0.07 -3.27 1.10
CA TRP A 145 -0.18 -2.01 0.41
C TRP A 145 -1.56 -2.02 -0.24
N ILE A 146 -2.57 -1.74 0.57
CA ILE A 146 -3.97 -1.79 0.16
C ILE A 146 -4.27 -0.82 -0.98
N HIS A 147 -5.33 -1.11 -1.75
CA HIS A 147 -5.71 -0.30 -2.92
C HIS A 147 -6.34 1.03 -2.51
N GLU A 148 -7.16 1.01 -1.48
CA GLU A 148 -7.93 2.17 -1.07
C GLU A 148 -7.03 3.30 -0.53
N PRO A 149 -7.38 4.54 -0.81
CA PRO A 149 -8.55 5.02 -1.54
C PRO A 149 -8.27 5.35 -3.02
N HIS A 150 -7.48 4.58 -3.73
CA HIS A 150 -7.14 4.81 -5.14
C HIS A 150 -8.29 4.40 -6.08
N THR A 151 -8.40 5.07 -7.22
CA THR A 151 -9.32 4.68 -8.31
C THR A 151 -8.83 3.43 -9.06
N PRO A 152 -9.72 2.61 -9.67
CA PRO A 152 -11.18 2.68 -9.56
C PRO A 152 -11.69 2.31 -8.17
N PHE A 153 -12.78 2.94 -7.73
CA PHE A 153 -13.37 2.64 -6.43
C PHE A 153 -14.22 1.37 -6.51
N HIS A 154 -13.94 0.42 -5.63
CA HIS A 154 -14.70 -0.81 -5.49
C HIS A 154 -15.50 -0.75 -4.18
N VAL A 155 -16.58 0.01 -4.21
CA VAL A 155 -17.40 0.26 -3.02
C VAL A 155 -18.56 -0.72 -2.92
N ASP A 156 -18.69 -1.38 -1.77
CA ASP A 156 -19.92 -2.12 -1.45
C ASP A 156 -21.06 -1.12 -1.26
N PRO A 157 -22.18 -1.23 -2.04
CA PRO A 157 -23.33 -0.36 -1.88
C PRO A 157 -23.94 -0.35 -0.47
N LYS A 158 -23.71 -1.39 0.32
CA LYS A 158 -24.12 -1.41 1.73
C LYS A 158 -23.37 -0.40 2.58
N LEU A 159 -22.10 -0.17 2.30
CA LEU A 159 -21.29 0.80 3.01
C LEU A 159 -21.66 2.23 2.65
N GLN A 160 -22.08 2.49 1.40
CA GLN A 160 -22.57 3.80 0.99
C GLN A 160 -23.81 4.25 1.79
N LYS A 161 -24.66 3.30 2.18
CA LYS A 161 -25.86 3.58 3.02
C LYS A 161 -25.52 4.11 4.42
N LEU A 162 -24.28 3.99 4.86
CA LEU A 162 -23.82 4.51 6.15
C LEU A 162 -23.54 6.02 6.13
N PHE A 163 -23.54 6.63 4.94
CA PHE A 163 -23.23 8.05 4.72
C PHE A 163 -24.32 8.77 3.89
N PRO A 164 -25.61 8.66 4.28
CA PRO A 164 -26.74 9.09 3.43
C PRO A 164 -26.78 10.61 3.19
N ASP A 165 -26.17 11.38 4.09
CA ASP A 165 -26.22 12.86 4.04
C ASP A 165 -25.08 13.46 3.22
N LEU A 166 -24.15 12.65 2.71
CA LEU A 166 -23.03 13.12 1.90
C LEU A 166 -23.42 13.18 0.41
N PRO A 167 -22.91 14.18 -0.32
CA PRO A 167 -22.95 14.17 -1.79
C PRO A 167 -22.37 12.87 -2.35
N GLU A 168 -22.80 12.46 -3.53
CA GLU A 168 -22.48 11.14 -4.10
C GLU A 168 -20.96 10.86 -4.11
N ALA A 169 -20.16 11.82 -4.55
CA ALA A 169 -18.70 11.67 -4.60
C ALA A 169 -18.07 11.48 -3.20
N ASP A 170 -18.51 12.26 -2.23
CA ASP A 170 -18.04 12.18 -0.84
C ASP A 170 -18.53 10.89 -0.18
N ASN A 171 -19.74 10.46 -0.50
CA ASN A 171 -20.30 9.20 -0.05
C ASN A 171 -19.46 8.01 -0.53
N ILE A 172 -19.14 7.96 -1.82
CA ILE A 172 -18.28 6.92 -2.42
C ILE A 172 -16.91 6.92 -1.73
N TYR A 173 -16.30 8.08 -1.56
CA TYR A 173 -14.99 8.19 -0.93
C TYR A 173 -15.01 7.78 0.54
N ALA A 174 -15.99 8.25 1.31
CA ALA A 174 -16.17 7.88 2.71
C ALA A 174 -16.40 6.38 2.90
N ALA A 175 -17.21 5.77 2.02
CA ALA A 175 -17.46 4.33 2.02
C ALA A 175 -16.21 3.53 1.65
N THR A 176 -15.40 4.03 0.71
CA THR A 176 -14.11 3.42 0.35
C THR A 176 -13.13 3.44 1.52
N LEU A 177 -12.99 4.58 2.20
CA LEU A 177 -12.13 4.69 3.39
C LEU A 177 -12.63 3.80 4.54
N TYR A 178 -13.93 3.75 4.73
CA TYR A 178 -14.51 2.87 5.76
C TYR A 178 -14.29 1.39 5.43
N HIS A 179 -14.35 1.00 4.15
CA HIS A 179 -14.00 -0.35 3.71
C HIS A 179 -12.52 -0.68 4.02
N ALA A 180 -11.60 0.23 3.72
CA ALA A 180 -10.19 0.08 4.09
C ALA A 180 -10.01 -0.12 5.59
N ASP A 181 -10.69 0.70 6.39
CA ASP A 181 -10.65 0.62 7.85
C ASP A 181 -11.14 -0.73 8.38
N LEU A 182 -12.23 -1.26 7.84
CA LEU A 182 -12.72 -2.60 8.22
C LEU A 182 -11.70 -3.70 7.93
N ARG A 183 -10.97 -3.59 6.81
CA ARG A 183 -9.94 -4.56 6.44
C ARG A 183 -8.70 -4.46 7.32
N ILE A 184 -8.31 -3.24 7.69
CA ILE A 184 -7.26 -3.02 8.69
C ILE A 184 -7.70 -3.63 10.03
N GLY A 185 -8.96 -3.46 10.43
CA GLY A 185 -9.53 -4.10 11.62
C GLY A 185 -9.37 -5.62 11.60
N GLN A 186 -9.70 -6.27 10.49
CA GLN A 186 -9.52 -7.74 10.33
C GLN A 186 -8.08 -8.17 10.55
N LEU A 187 -7.10 -7.36 10.08
CA LEU A 187 -5.68 -7.65 10.30
C LEU A 187 -5.29 -7.52 11.77
N LEU A 188 -5.72 -6.45 12.43
CA LEU A 188 -5.44 -6.21 13.85
C LEU A 188 -6.07 -7.29 14.73
N ASP A 189 -7.32 -7.64 14.46
CA ASP A 189 -8.02 -8.71 15.17
C ASP A 189 -7.32 -10.07 14.99
N ALA A 190 -6.80 -10.36 13.79
CA ALA A 190 -6.03 -11.56 13.55
C ALA A 190 -4.71 -11.61 14.34
N LEU A 191 -4.04 -10.46 14.56
CA LEU A 191 -2.86 -10.38 15.43
C LEU A 191 -3.24 -10.68 16.89
N ASP A 192 -4.36 -10.16 17.37
CA ASP A 192 -4.86 -10.39 18.72
C ASP A 192 -5.26 -11.86 18.93
N GLU A 193 -6.02 -12.42 18.00
CA GLU A 193 -6.41 -13.85 18.03
C GLU A 193 -5.21 -14.79 18.05
N MET A 194 -4.17 -14.44 17.31
CA MET A 194 -2.92 -15.16 17.31
C MET A 194 -2.06 -14.89 18.55
N LYS A 195 -2.41 -13.91 19.40
CA LYS A 195 -1.64 -13.49 20.57
C LYS A 195 -0.20 -13.07 20.23
N ILE A 196 -0.05 -12.28 19.18
CA ILE A 196 1.24 -11.77 18.71
C ILE A 196 1.27 -10.24 18.59
N SER A 197 0.20 -9.55 18.95
CA SER A 197 0.09 -8.09 18.89
C SER A 197 1.23 -7.40 19.65
N ASP A 198 1.56 -7.86 20.87
CA ASP A 198 2.64 -7.30 21.69
C ASP A 198 4.05 -7.52 21.13
N ASN A 199 4.19 -8.40 20.15
CA ASN A 199 5.47 -8.73 19.49
C ASN A 199 5.44 -8.43 17.98
N THR A 200 4.53 -7.56 17.54
CA THR A 200 4.39 -7.16 16.14
C THR A 200 4.36 -5.65 16.02
N LEU A 201 5.33 -5.09 15.32
CA LEU A 201 5.31 -3.67 14.96
C LEU A 201 4.39 -3.49 13.76
N VAL A 202 3.31 -2.73 13.94
CA VAL A 202 2.40 -2.31 12.86
C VAL A 202 2.70 -0.84 12.52
N ILE A 203 3.06 -0.59 11.26
CA ILE A 203 3.30 0.76 10.74
C ILE A 203 2.20 1.09 9.73
N PHE A 204 1.43 2.13 10.02
CA PHE A 204 0.39 2.66 9.13
C PHE A 204 0.82 4.00 8.57
N SER A 205 0.78 4.16 7.25
CA SER A 205 1.05 5.42 6.56
C SER A 205 0.36 5.44 5.20
N SER A 206 0.16 6.63 4.64
CA SER A 206 -0.14 6.78 3.22
C SER A 206 1.16 6.85 2.41
N ASP A 207 1.14 6.43 1.13
CA ASP A 207 2.27 6.61 0.22
C ASP A 207 2.34 8.02 -0.37
N ASN A 208 1.21 8.71 -0.46
CA ASN A 208 1.09 10.11 -0.91
C ASN A 208 -0.26 10.69 -0.47
N GLY A 209 -0.39 11.99 -0.64
CA GLY A 209 -1.66 12.67 -0.49
C GLY A 209 -2.65 12.33 -1.62
N PRO A 210 -3.90 12.81 -1.51
CA PRO A 210 -4.92 12.57 -2.52
C PRO A 210 -4.52 13.18 -3.86
N ALA A 211 -4.79 12.46 -4.94
CA ALA A 211 -4.62 13.00 -6.28
C ALA A 211 -5.63 14.13 -6.52
N ARG A 212 -5.18 15.23 -7.10
CA ARG A 212 -6.13 16.19 -7.71
C ARG A 212 -6.90 15.43 -8.77
N GLY A 213 -8.20 15.35 -8.60
CA GLY A 213 -9.03 14.64 -9.54
C GLY A 213 -8.97 15.28 -10.93
N SER A 214 -9.19 14.47 -11.96
CA SER A 214 -9.53 14.95 -13.28
C SER A 214 -10.84 15.76 -13.20
N PRO A 215 -10.99 16.86 -13.95
CA PRO A 215 -12.25 17.63 -13.99
C PRO A 215 -13.51 16.81 -14.25
N ASN A 216 -13.34 15.61 -14.79
CA ASN A 216 -14.43 14.65 -15.09
C ASN A 216 -14.55 13.51 -14.07
N SER A 217 -13.79 13.54 -12.97
CA SER A 217 -13.95 12.57 -11.88
C SER A 217 -14.89 13.14 -10.82
N PRO A 218 -15.96 12.48 -10.43
CA PRO A 218 -16.85 12.95 -9.36
C PRO A 218 -16.11 13.33 -8.07
N ILE A 219 -15.02 12.66 -7.79
CA ILE A 219 -14.19 12.88 -6.59
C ILE A 219 -13.26 14.09 -6.71
N ALA A 220 -12.94 14.49 -7.94
CA ALA A 220 -12.19 15.72 -8.20
C ALA A 220 -12.90 16.99 -7.70
N LEU A 221 -14.21 16.93 -7.57
CA LEU A 221 -15.04 18.07 -7.22
C LEU A 221 -15.23 18.23 -5.70
N SER A 222 -15.04 17.17 -4.93
CA SER A 222 -15.30 17.16 -3.49
C SER A 222 -14.04 17.26 -2.61
N TYR A 223 -12.87 16.94 -3.16
CA TYR A 223 -11.62 17.03 -2.42
C TYR A 223 -10.83 18.27 -2.81
N ASP A 224 -10.98 19.33 -2.05
CA ASP A 224 -10.10 20.49 -2.13
C ASP A 224 -8.78 20.17 -1.42
N SER A 225 -7.77 19.79 -2.21
CA SER A 225 -6.43 19.52 -1.72
C SER A 225 -5.74 20.75 -1.09
N ALA A 226 -6.35 21.93 -1.19
CA ALA A 226 -5.87 23.14 -0.53
C ALA A 226 -6.20 23.19 0.97
N THR A 227 -7.13 22.37 1.44
CA THR A 227 -7.55 22.31 2.85
C THR A 227 -7.05 21.09 3.60
N GLY A 228 -6.42 20.13 2.93
CA GLY A 228 -5.73 19.03 3.59
C GLY A 228 -4.46 19.54 4.29
N PRO A 229 -4.12 19.00 5.47
CA PRO A 229 -2.82 19.30 6.07
C PRO A 229 -1.72 18.88 5.10
N GLY A 230 -0.99 19.89 4.61
CA GLY A 230 0.17 19.73 3.74
C GLY A 230 1.32 19.00 4.46
#